data_6d07578c75d8d06aac6b30aca0bcb3ea
#
_entry.id   6d07578c75d8d06aac6b30aca0bcb3ea
#
_cell.length_a   1.000
_cell.length_b   1.000
_cell.length_c   1.000
_cell.angle_alpha   90.00
_cell.angle_beta   90.00
_cell.angle_gamma   90.00
#
_symmetry.space_group_name_H-M   'P 1'
#
loop_
_entity.id
_entity.type
_entity.pdbx_description
1 polymer ?
#
loop_
_entity_poly.entity_id
_entity_poly.type
_entity_poly.pdbx_seq_one_letter_code
_entity_poly.pdbx_strand_id
1 'polypeptide(L)'
;MTRLASWLRFMLGAIALAGVIALSAPAQAQQAPIIDPDASVVNEQTLLRELPRIQGDIDQLDPRARVLIQPAGRVWDHFHEVTLYWGGAIVILGTLAALAAAYLLLGRIRISAGRSGRKVLRFKAVERFAHWLTAVSFVILGITGLNITFGKHLLLPLIGYDAFSVVSEAAKYAHNFTSFAFVIGLAFIVAIFIKDNIPDKTDIEWFRQGGGFIKSKHAPARRFNAGEKLVFWGALGAGLLVAVSGYLLLFPFYVTDIAGMQVAQVVHSVIAVLFVALILGHIYIGTLGMEGAFEAMWTGEVDYNWAKEHHDLWLDDQVAKHAAGPPRYPSATAAE
;
A
#
# COMPACT_ATOMS: atom_id res chain seq x y z
N MET A 1 -24.87 5.39 15.29
CA MET A 1 -23.91 4.55 16.07
C MET A 1 -23.93 3.07 15.69
N THR A 2 -25.05 2.49 15.25
CA THR A 2 -25.17 1.04 14.91
C THR A 2 -24.42 0.60 13.66
N ARG A 3 -24.26 1.44 12.63
CA ARG A 3 -23.53 1.08 11.40
C ARG A 3 -22.01 1.06 11.55
N LEU A 4 -21.45 1.91 12.41
CA LEU A 4 -20.01 1.91 12.71
C LEU A 4 -19.60 0.60 13.39
N ALA A 5 -20.40 0.16 14.34
CA ALA A 5 -20.16 -1.11 15.06
C ALA A 5 -20.22 -2.34 14.15
N SER A 6 -21.11 -2.35 13.13
CA SER A 6 -21.19 -3.48 12.18
C SER A 6 -19.99 -3.56 11.25
N TRP A 7 -19.47 -2.42 10.79
CA TRP A 7 -18.28 -2.38 9.95
C TRP A 7 -17.00 -2.71 10.71
N LEU A 8 -16.87 -2.22 11.97
CA LEU A 8 -15.76 -2.62 12.83
C LEU A 8 -15.77 -4.14 13.10
N ARG A 9 -16.95 -4.72 13.33
CA ARG A 9 -17.09 -6.18 13.51
C ARG A 9 -16.73 -6.95 12.24
N PHE A 10 -17.11 -6.44 11.06
CA PHE A 10 -16.74 -7.06 9.78
C PHE A 10 -15.22 -6.99 9.55
N MET A 11 -14.59 -5.86 9.81
CA MET A 11 -13.13 -5.69 9.70
C MET A 11 -12.37 -6.54 10.71
N LEU A 12 -12.83 -6.57 11.96
CA LEU A 12 -12.25 -7.45 12.99
C LEU A 12 -12.46 -8.93 12.67
N GLY A 13 -13.60 -9.30 12.08
CA GLY A 13 -13.88 -10.64 11.59
C GLY A 13 -12.97 -11.05 10.44
N ALA A 14 -12.69 -10.15 9.49
CA ALA A 14 -11.76 -10.40 8.39
C ALA A 14 -10.30 -10.56 8.86
N ILE A 15 -9.88 -9.75 9.85
CA ILE A 15 -8.55 -9.86 10.47
C ILE A 15 -8.46 -11.16 11.29
N ALA A 16 -9.51 -11.51 12.05
CA ALA A 16 -9.57 -12.74 12.81
C ALA A 16 -9.57 -13.98 11.90
N LEU A 17 -10.28 -13.95 10.76
CA LEU A 17 -10.31 -15.04 9.78
C LEU A 17 -8.93 -15.23 9.12
N ALA A 18 -8.24 -14.14 8.77
CA ALA A 18 -6.87 -14.20 8.27
C ALA A 18 -5.90 -14.77 9.31
N GLY A 19 -6.08 -14.39 10.58
CA GLY A 19 -5.30 -14.95 11.71
C GLY A 19 -5.56 -16.44 11.97
N VAL A 20 -6.81 -16.89 11.87
CA VAL A 20 -7.18 -18.31 12.05
C VAL A 20 -6.64 -19.17 10.91
N ILE A 21 -6.65 -18.69 9.67
CA ILE A 21 -6.07 -19.40 8.52
C ILE A 21 -4.54 -19.49 8.66
N ALA A 22 -3.89 -18.46 9.18
CA ALA A 22 -2.44 -18.48 9.43
C ALA A 22 -2.05 -19.46 10.57
N LEU A 23 -2.91 -19.63 11.58
CA LEU A 23 -2.67 -20.52 12.72
C LEU A 23 -3.01 -22.00 12.43
N SER A 24 -3.76 -22.29 11.37
CA SER A 24 -4.16 -23.67 11.01
C SER A 24 -3.20 -24.37 10.03
N ALA A 25 -2.16 -23.70 9.56
CA ALA A 25 -1.13 -24.35 8.75
C ALA A 25 -0.27 -25.26 9.65
N PRO A 26 -0.07 -26.57 9.31
CA PRO A 26 0.79 -27.42 10.10
C PRO A 26 2.22 -26.87 10.08
N ALA A 27 2.72 -26.54 11.25
CA ALA A 27 4.12 -26.19 11.41
C ALA A 27 4.96 -27.43 11.04
N GLN A 28 5.54 -27.44 9.85
CA GLN A 28 6.64 -28.37 9.57
C GLN A 28 7.83 -27.84 10.36
N ALA A 29 8.07 -28.44 11.51
CA ALA A 29 9.28 -28.19 12.27
C ALA A 29 10.47 -28.53 11.37
N GLN A 30 11.17 -27.52 10.86
CA GLN A 30 12.50 -27.71 10.32
C GLN A 30 13.35 -28.22 11.48
N GLN A 31 13.76 -29.49 11.39
CA GLN A 31 14.75 -30.04 12.31
C GLN A 31 15.97 -29.13 12.24
N ALA A 32 16.34 -28.54 13.38
CA ALA A 32 17.57 -27.79 13.48
C ALA A 32 18.72 -28.71 12.99
N PRO A 33 19.65 -28.21 12.19
CA PRO A 33 20.80 -28.99 11.78
C PRO A 33 21.52 -29.51 13.03
N ILE A 34 21.77 -30.82 13.09
CA ILE A 34 22.57 -31.42 14.15
C ILE A 34 23.96 -30.82 14.00
N ILE A 35 24.29 -29.87 14.86
CA ILE A 35 25.64 -29.31 14.93
C ILE A 35 26.50 -30.41 15.55
N ASP A 36 27.38 -31.01 14.76
CA ASP A 36 28.38 -31.94 15.26
C ASP A 36 29.30 -31.16 16.20
N PRO A 37 29.32 -31.49 17.54
CA PRO A 37 30.15 -30.76 18.50
C PRO A 37 31.65 -30.96 18.26
N ASP A 38 32.06 -31.95 17.46
CA ASP A 38 33.46 -32.23 17.12
C ASP A 38 33.87 -31.62 15.76
N ALA A 39 32.96 -30.94 15.08
CA ALA A 39 33.33 -30.16 13.89
C ALA A 39 34.38 -29.11 14.31
N SER A 40 35.62 -29.29 13.88
CA SER A 40 36.73 -28.35 14.11
C SER A 40 36.24 -26.92 13.84
N VAL A 41 36.45 -26.01 14.78
CA VAL A 41 36.12 -24.59 14.66
C VAL A 41 36.87 -24.02 13.46
N VAL A 42 36.23 -24.08 12.30
CA VAL A 42 36.74 -23.43 11.11
C VAL A 42 36.65 -21.93 11.35
N ASN A 43 37.78 -21.26 11.32
CA ASN A 43 37.83 -19.81 11.50
C ASN A 43 36.96 -19.18 10.43
N GLU A 44 35.83 -18.64 10.81
CA GLU A 44 34.80 -18.05 9.94
C GLU A 44 35.40 -16.99 9.02
N GLN A 45 36.37 -16.21 9.51
CA GLN A 45 37.06 -15.21 8.71
C GLN A 45 37.91 -15.82 7.57
N THR A 46 38.50 -16.98 7.80
CA THR A 46 39.26 -17.70 6.76
C THR A 46 38.29 -18.29 5.75
N LEU A 47 37.19 -18.88 6.21
CA LEU A 47 36.13 -19.40 5.34
C LEU A 47 35.55 -18.31 4.44
N LEU A 48 35.23 -17.14 5.00
CA LEU A 48 34.70 -16.00 4.26
C LEU A 48 35.70 -15.44 3.22
N ARG A 49 37.00 -15.55 3.46
CA ARG A 49 38.04 -15.16 2.47
C ARG A 49 38.17 -16.16 1.33
N GLU A 50 37.96 -17.43 1.61
CA GLU A 50 38.08 -18.50 0.62
C GLU A 50 36.78 -18.75 -0.17
N LEU A 51 35.61 -18.39 0.38
CA LEU A 51 34.31 -18.57 -0.29
C LEU A 51 34.25 -18.07 -1.74
N PRO A 52 34.86 -16.92 -2.12
CA PRO A 52 34.90 -16.49 -3.51
C PRO A 52 35.68 -17.44 -4.46
N ARG A 53 36.47 -18.33 -3.89
CA ARG A 53 37.31 -19.29 -4.64
C ARG A 53 36.74 -20.70 -4.65
N ILE A 54 35.77 -20.99 -3.79
CA ILE A 54 35.13 -22.29 -3.71
C ILE A 54 34.00 -22.33 -4.75
N GLN A 55 34.22 -22.99 -5.84
CA GLN A 55 33.17 -23.37 -6.78
C GLN A 55 32.69 -24.76 -6.45
N GLY A 56 31.40 -24.92 -6.24
CA GLY A 56 30.83 -26.23 -5.93
C GLY A 56 29.31 -26.19 -5.98
N ASP A 57 28.75 -27.37 -5.83
CA ASP A 57 27.32 -27.61 -5.79
C ASP A 57 26.90 -28.04 -4.39
N ILE A 58 25.75 -27.64 -3.92
CA ILE A 58 25.12 -28.13 -2.69
C ILE A 58 23.94 -29.03 -3.05
N ASP A 59 23.67 -30.02 -2.22
CA ASP A 59 22.55 -30.94 -2.47
C ASP A 59 21.22 -30.25 -2.13
N GLN A 60 20.64 -29.63 -3.13
CA GLN A 60 19.34 -28.97 -3.07
C GLN A 60 18.39 -29.59 -4.08
N LEU A 61 17.10 -29.60 -3.77
CA LEU A 61 16.04 -30.12 -4.66
C LEU A 61 15.97 -29.36 -5.99
N ASP A 62 16.14 -28.05 -5.97
CA ASP A 62 16.18 -27.22 -7.19
C ASP A 62 17.62 -27.05 -7.66
N PRO A 63 17.97 -27.56 -8.87
CA PRO A 63 19.32 -27.41 -9.42
C PRO A 63 19.81 -25.96 -9.53
N ARG A 64 18.90 -25.00 -9.69
CA ARG A 64 19.23 -23.57 -9.76
C ARG A 64 19.67 -22.98 -8.42
N ALA A 65 19.24 -23.59 -7.32
CA ALA A 65 19.62 -23.19 -5.95
C ALA A 65 20.92 -23.86 -5.46
N ARG A 66 21.50 -24.80 -6.24
CA ARG A 66 22.71 -25.55 -5.86
C ARG A 66 24.01 -24.75 -5.92
N VAL A 67 23.97 -23.54 -6.49
CA VAL A 67 25.17 -22.72 -6.70
C VAL A 67 25.71 -22.18 -5.39
N LEU A 68 26.94 -22.53 -5.02
CA LEU A 68 27.61 -22.06 -3.80
C LEU A 68 27.97 -20.57 -3.85
N ILE A 69 28.32 -20.07 -5.03
CA ILE A 69 28.63 -18.65 -5.23
C ILE A 69 27.42 -17.97 -5.83
N GLN A 70 26.73 -17.18 -5.04
CA GLN A 70 25.59 -16.40 -5.51
C GLN A 70 26.06 -15.10 -6.16
N PRO A 71 25.49 -14.72 -7.34
CA PRO A 71 25.74 -13.41 -7.93
C PRO A 71 25.44 -12.30 -6.94
N ALA A 72 26.35 -11.32 -6.81
CA ALA A 72 26.20 -10.15 -5.97
C ALA A 72 25.81 -10.41 -4.50
N GLY A 73 26.06 -11.60 -3.93
CA GLY A 73 25.62 -11.99 -2.59
C GLY A 73 26.05 -11.03 -1.49
N ARG A 74 27.32 -10.56 -1.52
CA ARG A 74 27.82 -9.56 -0.54
C ARG A 74 27.20 -8.19 -0.74
N VAL A 75 26.97 -7.78 -1.99
CA VAL A 75 26.32 -6.50 -2.31
C VAL A 75 24.87 -6.55 -1.86
N TRP A 76 24.21 -7.68 -2.03
CA TRP A 76 22.85 -7.91 -1.57
C TRP A 76 22.76 -7.85 -0.04
N ASP A 77 23.66 -8.52 0.68
CA ASP A 77 23.70 -8.51 2.13
C ASP A 77 23.88 -7.08 2.67
N HIS A 78 24.86 -6.35 2.18
CA HIS A 78 25.06 -4.95 2.55
C HIS A 78 23.86 -4.07 2.20
N PHE A 79 23.24 -4.28 1.04
CA PHE A 79 22.03 -3.56 0.66
C PHE A 79 20.90 -3.83 1.68
N HIS A 80 20.65 -5.08 2.02
CA HIS A 80 19.54 -5.48 2.88
C HIS A 80 19.75 -5.03 4.34
N GLU A 81 20.92 -5.31 4.92
CA GLU A 81 21.19 -5.07 6.34
C GLU A 81 21.54 -3.58 6.64
N VAL A 82 22.03 -2.83 5.67
CA VAL A 82 22.48 -1.45 5.89
C VAL A 82 21.67 -0.46 5.07
N THR A 83 21.71 -0.57 3.73
CA THR A 83 21.12 0.45 2.85
C THR A 83 19.60 0.50 2.96
N LEU A 84 18.94 -0.65 2.86
CA LEU A 84 17.48 -0.74 2.95
C LEU A 84 17.00 -0.42 4.37
N TYR A 85 17.70 -0.93 5.39
CA TYR A 85 17.34 -0.69 6.78
C TYR A 85 17.36 0.81 7.11
N TRP A 86 18.52 1.47 6.94
CA TRP A 86 18.64 2.89 7.27
C TRP A 86 17.90 3.79 6.28
N GLY A 87 17.99 3.50 4.97
CA GLY A 87 17.29 4.25 3.95
C GLY A 87 15.77 4.16 4.12
N GLY A 88 15.25 2.96 4.38
CA GLY A 88 13.84 2.73 4.65
C GLY A 88 13.36 3.42 5.92
N ALA A 89 14.15 3.34 7.01
CA ALA A 89 13.84 4.02 8.26
C ALA A 89 13.81 5.55 8.07
N ILE A 90 14.79 6.14 7.37
CA ILE A 90 14.84 7.57 7.08
C ILE A 90 13.62 7.99 6.24
N VAL A 91 13.26 7.25 5.22
CA VAL A 91 12.11 7.57 4.36
C VAL A 91 10.80 7.53 5.16
N ILE A 92 10.56 6.46 5.93
CA ILE A 92 9.31 6.29 6.67
C ILE A 92 9.21 7.29 7.83
N LEU A 93 10.25 7.36 8.68
CA LEU A 93 10.26 8.27 9.82
C LEU A 93 10.31 9.73 9.39
N GLY A 94 11.07 10.04 8.31
CA GLY A 94 11.11 11.36 7.71
C GLY A 94 9.73 11.77 7.15
N THR A 95 9.01 10.86 6.51
CA THR A 95 7.62 11.10 6.07
C THR A 95 6.71 11.39 7.26
N LEU A 96 6.75 10.55 8.30
CA LEU A 96 5.95 10.77 9.51
C LEU A 96 6.29 12.11 10.19
N ALA A 97 7.57 12.44 10.30
CA ALA A 97 8.01 13.72 10.86
C ALA A 97 7.54 14.91 10.00
N ALA A 98 7.63 14.81 8.68
CA ALA A 98 7.15 15.86 7.77
C ALA A 98 5.64 16.05 7.86
N LEU A 99 4.86 14.96 7.94
CA LEU A 99 3.41 15.02 8.12
C LEU A 99 3.02 15.60 9.48
N ALA A 100 3.74 15.22 10.54
CA ALA A 100 3.55 15.79 11.88
C ALA A 100 3.89 17.29 11.89
N ALA A 101 5.00 17.69 11.29
CA ALA A 101 5.38 19.09 11.15
C ALA A 101 4.33 19.87 10.32
N ALA A 102 3.85 19.32 9.22
CA ALA A 102 2.78 19.93 8.43
C ALA A 102 1.52 20.14 9.27
N TYR A 103 1.11 19.14 10.04
CA TYR A 103 -0.05 19.27 10.93
C TYR A 103 0.14 20.34 12.03
N LEU A 104 1.30 20.38 12.67
CA LEU A 104 1.59 21.31 13.76
C LEU A 104 1.77 22.76 13.27
N LEU A 105 2.38 22.96 12.09
CA LEU A 105 2.70 24.28 11.56
C LEU A 105 1.57 24.86 10.71
N LEU A 106 0.93 24.05 9.87
CA LEU A 106 -0.11 24.50 8.94
C LEU A 106 -1.53 24.24 9.47
N GLY A 107 -1.65 23.27 10.38
CA GLY A 107 -2.94 22.81 10.91
C GLY A 107 -3.72 22.01 9.87
N ARG A 108 -5.00 21.82 10.16
CA ARG A 108 -5.95 21.12 9.29
C ARG A 108 -6.49 22.05 8.20
N ILE A 109 -6.61 21.57 6.99
CA ILE A 109 -7.34 22.25 5.91
C ILE A 109 -8.83 22.18 6.26
N ARG A 110 -9.42 23.34 6.55
CA ARG A 110 -10.83 23.45 6.93
C ARG A 110 -11.67 23.90 5.75
N ILE A 111 -12.96 23.57 5.78
CA ILE A 111 -13.94 24.10 4.83
C ILE A 111 -14.10 25.60 5.14
N SER A 112 -13.68 26.48 4.21
CA SER A 112 -13.63 27.94 4.46
C SER A 112 -14.99 28.54 4.74
N ALA A 113 -16.03 28.07 4.02
CA ALA A 113 -17.42 28.47 4.24
C ALA A 113 -18.12 27.73 5.39
N GLY A 114 -17.40 26.84 6.10
CA GLY A 114 -18.00 25.93 7.06
C GLY A 114 -18.85 24.84 6.42
N ARG A 115 -19.35 23.91 7.23
CA ARG A 115 -20.23 22.82 6.76
C ARG A 115 -21.62 23.35 6.42
N SER A 116 -22.11 23.03 5.23
CA SER A 116 -23.45 23.42 4.76
C SER A 116 -24.56 22.55 5.36
N GLY A 117 -24.23 21.35 5.86
CA GLY A 117 -25.20 20.33 6.27
C GLY A 117 -25.87 19.58 5.10
N ARG A 118 -25.71 20.07 3.87
CA ARG A 118 -26.20 19.42 2.65
C ARG A 118 -25.15 18.42 2.15
N LYS A 119 -25.58 17.20 1.75
CA LYS A 119 -24.69 16.15 1.31
C LYS A 119 -24.86 15.85 -0.18
N VAL A 120 -23.76 15.54 -0.83
CA VAL A 120 -23.68 15.14 -2.24
C VAL A 120 -23.02 13.77 -2.32
N LEU A 121 -23.62 12.83 -3.07
CA LEU A 121 -23.06 11.52 -3.30
C LEU A 121 -21.81 11.65 -4.22
N ARG A 122 -20.64 11.31 -3.67
CA ARG A 122 -19.37 11.33 -4.40
C ARG A 122 -18.98 9.94 -4.89
N PHE A 123 -19.08 8.92 -4.02
CA PHE A 123 -18.68 7.55 -4.33
C PHE A 123 -19.78 6.54 -4.03
N LYS A 124 -20.07 5.71 -5.03
CA LYS A 124 -21.01 4.59 -4.92
C LYS A 124 -20.46 3.47 -4.04
N ALA A 125 -21.31 2.56 -3.59
CA ALA A 125 -20.91 1.44 -2.73
C ALA A 125 -19.82 0.56 -3.34
N VAL A 126 -19.90 0.27 -4.66
CA VAL A 126 -18.90 -0.53 -5.38
C VAL A 126 -17.53 0.16 -5.45
N GLU A 127 -17.50 1.48 -5.62
CA GLU A 127 -16.28 2.28 -5.65
C GLU A 127 -15.57 2.27 -4.28
N ARG A 128 -16.36 2.39 -3.22
CA ARG A 128 -15.86 2.29 -1.84
C ARG A 128 -15.40 0.89 -1.49
N PHE A 129 -16.11 -0.14 -1.98
CA PHE A 129 -15.67 -1.53 -1.81
C PHE A 129 -14.30 -1.76 -2.45
N ALA A 130 -14.11 -1.33 -3.70
CA ALA A 130 -12.82 -1.43 -4.37
C ALA A 130 -11.70 -0.73 -3.60
N HIS A 131 -11.97 0.50 -3.12
CA HIS A 131 -11.02 1.24 -2.29
C HIS A 131 -10.69 0.50 -0.99
N TRP A 132 -11.68 0.04 -0.23
CA TRP A 132 -11.45 -0.59 1.06
C TRP A 132 -10.82 -1.98 0.94
N LEU A 133 -11.13 -2.73 -0.12
CA LEU A 133 -10.44 -3.98 -0.42
C LEU A 133 -8.95 -3.74 -0.63
N THR A 134 -8.60 -2.75 -1.45
CA THR A 134 -7.20 -2.37 -1.71
C THR A 134 -6.52 -1.82 -0.46
N ALA A 135 -7.18 -0.90 0.25
CA ALA A 135 -6.61 -0.22 1.41
C ALA A 135 -6.34 -1.19 2.57
N VAL A 136 -7.29 -2.07 2.92
CA VAL A 136 -7.10 -3.06 4.00
C VAL A 136 -6.01 -4.05 3.64
N SER A 137 -6.02 -4.55 2.40
CA SER A 137 -4.97 -5.44 1.92
C SER A 137 -3.60 -4.76 1.97
N PHE A 138 -3.50 -3.50 1.53
CA PHE A 138 -2.26 -2.73 1.59
C PHE A 138 -1.76 -2.55 3.02
N VAL A 139 -2.64 -2.20 3.97
CA VAL A 139 -2.24 -2.03 5.38
C VAL A 139 -1.68 -3.33 5.96
N ILE A 140 -2.32 -4.47 5.68
CA ILE A 140 -1.82 -5.79 6.12
C ILE A 140 -0.45 -6.06 5.48
N LEU A 141 -0.33 -5.86 4.17
CA LEU A 141 0.95 -6.04 3.44
C LEU A 141 2.04 -5.10 3.95
N GLY A 142 1.70 -3.84 4.24
CA GLY A 142 2.61 -2.86 4.80
C GLY A 142 3.14 -3.28 6.18
N ILE A 143 2.26 -3.63 7.11
CA ILE A 143 2.64 -4.06 8.46
C ILE A 143 3.50 -5.33 8.41
N THR A 144 3.08 -6.33 7.63
CA THR A 144 3.82 -7.59 7.51
C THR A 144 5.15 -7.42 6.78
N GLY A 145 5.20 -6.57 5.75
CA GLY A 145 6.44 -6.22 5.05
C GLY A 145 7.42 -5.44 5.93
N LEU A 146 6.92 -4.52 6.74
CA LEU A 146 7.75 -3.81 7.74
C LEU A 146 8.30 -4.76 8.81
N ASN A 147 7.53 -5.78 9.21
CA ASN A 147 8.06 -6.82 10.10
C ASN A 147 9.18 -7.63 9.43
N ILE A 148 9.05 -7.99 8.15
CA ILE A 148 10.10 -8.69 7.40
C ILE A 148 11.38 -7.84 7.32
N THR A 149 11.27 -6.53 7.13
CA THR A 149 12.42 -5.62 6.96
C THR A 149 13.03 -5.19 8.30
N PHE A 150 12.21 -4.81 9.27
CA PHE A 150 12.64 -4.16 10.51
C PHE A 150 12.43 -5.02 11.76
N GLY A 151 11.68 -6.09 11.68
CA GLY A 151 11.24 -6.89 12.85
C GLY A 151 12.41 -7.45 13.67
N LYS A 152 13.50 -7.87 13.03
CA LYS A 152 14.72 -8.36 13.69
C LYS A 152 15.32 -7.31 14.65
N HIS A 153 15.25 -6.04 14.27
CA HIS A 153 15.83 -4.96 15.07
C HIS A 153 14.85 -4.30 16.04
N LEU A 154 13.54 -4.29 15.69
CA LEU A 154 12.53 -3.61 16.50
C LEU A 154 11.74 -4.58 17.39
N LEU A 155 11.32 -5.71 16.86
CA LEU A 155 10.39 -6.61 17.54
C LEU A 155 11.12 -7.72 18.30
N LEU A 156 12.14 -8.35 17.70
CA LEU A 156 12.91 -9.42 18.34
C LEU A 156 13.46 -9.06 19.73
N PRO A 157 14.05 -7.87 19.96
CA PRO A 157 14.55 -7.51 21.30
C PRO A 157 13.45 -7.36 22.35
N LEU A 158 12.20 -7.14 21.92
CA LEU A 158 11.06 -6.93 22.83
C LEU A 158 10.36 -8.23 23.21
N ILE A 159 10.24 -9.18 22.27
CA ILE A 159 9.43 -10.39 22.47
C ILE A 159 10.24 -11.70 22.53
N GLY A 160 11.55 -11.64 22.25
CA GLY A 160 12.43 -12.80 22.23
C GLY A 160 12.31 -13.68 20.98
N TYR A 161 13.22 -14.66 20.84
CA TYR A 161 13.36 -15.47 19.63
C TYR A 161 12.13 -16.32 19.31
N ASP A 162 11.57 -17.01 20.30
CA ASP A 162 10.47 -17.95 20.08
C ASP A 162 9.21 -17.21 19.61
N ALA A 163 8.83 -16.15 20.30
CA ALA A 163 7.67 -15.35 19.92
C ALA A 163 7.88 -14.62 18.60
N PHE A 164 9.09 -14.09 18.35
CA PHE A 164 9.42 -13.43 17.09
C PHE A 164 9.37 -14.39 15.90
N SER A 165 9.82 -15.64 16.07
CA SER A 165 9.73 -16.66 15.02
C SER A 165 8.28 -16.93 14.62
N VAL A 166 7.40 -17.16 15.60
CA VAL A 166 5.97 -17.39 15.35
C VAL A 166 5.29 -16.20 14.67
N VAL A 167 5.55 -14.99 15.19
CA VAL A 167 4.99 -13.75 14.60
C VAL A 167 5.48 -13.52 13.18
N SER A 168 6.77 -13.74 12.91
CA SER A 168 7.35 -13.53 11.59
C SER A 168 6.87 -14.57 10.58
N GLU A 169 6.68 -15.83 11.00
CA GLU A 169 6.08 -16.86 10.16
C GLU A 169 4.62 -16.50 9.81
N ALA A 170 3.82 -16.13 10.81
CA ALA A 170 2.44 -15.68 10.57
C ALA A 170 2.38 -14.45 9.66
N ALA A 171 3.27 -13.48 9.86
CA ALA A 171 3.39 -12.30 9.01
C ALA A 171 3.73 -12.66 7.57
N LYS A 172 4.64 -13.61 7.33
CA LYS A 172 4.99 -14.11 6.00
C LYS A 172 3.78 -14.71 5.29
N TYR A 173 3.02 -15.59 5.97
CA TYR A 173 1.81 -16.16 5.38
C TYR A 173 0.75 -15.09 5.10
N ALA A 174 0.49 -14.21 6.07
CA ALA A 174 -0.44 -13.11 5.89
C ALA A 174 -0.04 -12.22 4.70
N HIS A 175 1.25 -11.89 4.56
CA HIS A 175 1.78 -11.14 3.42
C HIS A 175 1.49 -11.85 2.09
N ASN A 176 1.87 -13.10 1.99
CA ASN A 176 1.73 -13.89 0.77
C ASN A 176 0.27 -14.01 0.32
N PHE A 177 -0.64 -14.39 1.23
CA PHE A 177 -2.05 -14.60 0.88
C PHE A 177 -2.82 -13.30 0.65
N THR A 178 -2.52 -12.24 1.42
CA THR A 178 -3.17 -10.94 1.23
C THR A 178 -2.78 -10.28 -0.09
N SER A 179 -1.62 -10.63 -0.67
CA SER A 179 -1.17 -10.10 -1.96
C SER A 179 -2.18 -10.33 -3.09
N PHE A 180 -2.89 -11.45 -3.08
CA PHE A 180 -3.93 -11.74 -4.09
C PHE A 180 -5.13 -10.79 -3.96
N ALA A 181 -5.57 -10.52 -2.73
CA ALA A 181 -6.66 -9.57 -2.48
C ALA A 181 -6.27 -8.15 -2.88
N PHE A 182 -5.00 -7.76 -2.64
CA PHE A 182 -4.46 -6.47 -3.05
C PHE A 182 -4.47 -6.31 -4.58
N VAL A 183 -4.00 -7.31 -5.33
CA VAL A 183 -3.97 -7.25 -6.80
C VAL A 183 -5.39 -7.19 -7.39
N ILE A 184 -6.34 -7.96 -6.84
CA ILE A 184 -7.75 -7.89 -7.23
C ILE A 184 -8.31 -6.49 -6.95
N GLY A 185 -8.03 -5.94 -5.77
CA GLY A 185 -8.44 -4.58 -5.40
C GLY A 185 -7.85 -3.53 -6.32
N LEU A 186 -6.55 -3.63 -6.64
CA LEU A 186 -5.88 -2.73 -7.58
C LEU A 186 -6.50 -2.79 -8.97
N ALA A 187 -6.84 -3.99 -9.46
CA ALA A 187 -7.53 -4.17 -10.74
C ALA A 187 -8.91 -3.48 -10.74
N PHE A 188 -9.67 -3.58 -9.64
CA PHE A 188 -10.93 -2.85 -9.50
C PHE A 188 -10.73 -1.34 -9.46
N ILE A 189 -9.74 -0.83 -8.74
CA ILE A 189 -9.40 0.60 -8.71
C ILE A 189 -9.11 1.11 -10.12
N VAL A 190 -8.31 0.38 -10.90
CA VAL A 190 -8.00 0.72 -12.28
C VAL A 190 -9.25 0.71 -13.14
N ALA A 191 -10.01 -0.38 -13.13
CA ALA A 191 -11.19 -0.55 -13.97
C ALA A 191 -12.26 0.55 -13.72
N ILE A 192 -12.40 0.97 -12.46
CA ILE A 192 -13.43 1.93 -12.05
C ILE A 192 -12.96 3.38 -12.29
N PHE A 193 -11.71 3.70 -11.95
CA PHE A 193 -11.28 5.10 -11.79
C PHE A 193 -10.32 5.60 -12.86
N ILE A 194 -9.78 4.75 -13.74
CA ILE A 194 -8.74 5.16 -14.71
C ILE A 194 -9.19 6.33 -15.61
N LYS A 195 -10.45 6.31 -16.04
CA LYS A 195 -11.00 7.36 -16.95
C LYS A 195 -11.06 8.72 -16.28
N ASP A 196 -11.40 8.75 -14.99
CA ASP A 196 -11.53 9.98 -14.21
C ASP A 196 -10.16 10.53 -13.75
N ASN A 197 -9.11 9.71 -13.82
CA ASN A 197 -7.75 10.05 -13.39
C ASN A 197 -6.79 10.37 -14.56
N ILE A 198 -7.29 10.43 -15.80
CA ILE A 198 -6.48 10.89 -16.93
C ILE A 198 -6.09 12.36 -16.69
N PRO A 199 -4.78 12.70 -16.75
CA PRO A 199 -4.34 14.08 -16.58
C PRO A 199 -4.93 15.02 -17.64
N ASP A 200 -5.31 16.22 -17.20
CA ASP A 200 -5.85 17.25 -18.07
C ASP A 200 -5.29 18.66 -17.76
N LYS A 201 -5.74 19.67 -18.49
CA LYS A 201 -5.25 21.05 -18.31
C LYS A 201 -5.60 21.65 -16.94
N THR A 202 -6.67 21.18 -16.32
CA THR A 202 -7.06 21.67 -14.97
C THR A 202 -6.06 21.26 -13.90
N ASP A 203 -5.35 20.13 -14.10
CA ASP A 203 -4.32 19.66 -13.16
C ASP A 203 -3.12 20.61 -13.13
N ILE A 204 -2.73 21.17 -14.29
CA ILE A 204 -1.64 22.16 -14.38
C ILE A 204 -2.03 23.43 -13.63
N GLU A 205 -3.26 23.88 -13.81
CA GLU A 205 -3.77 25.07 -13.12
C GLU A 205 -3.86 24.85 -11.62
N TRP A 206 -4.29 23.65 -11.19
CA TRP A 206 -4.32 23.26 -9.79
C TRP A 206 -2.93 23.36 -9.14
N PHE A 207 -1.87 22.88 -9.79
CA PHE A 207 -0.51 23.03 -9.28
C PHE A 207 -0.02 24.48 -9.29
N ARG A 208 -0.35 25.28 -10.31
CA ARG A 208 0.01 26.71 -10.38
C ARG A 208 -0.63 27.51 -9.27
N GLN A 209 -1.81 27.11 -8.81
CA GLN A 209 -2.51 27.75 -7.70
C GLN A 209 -2.09 27.22 -6.32
N GLY A 210 -1.07 26.37 -6.26
CA GLY A 210 -0.49 25.88 -5.01
C GLY A 210 -1.19 24.66 -4.41
N GLY A 211 -1.93 23.90 -5.23
CA GLY A 211 -2.42 22.58 -4.85
C GLY A 211 -3.41 22.53 -3.68
N GLY A 212 -4.18 23.60 -3.47
CA GLY A 212 -5.11 23.67 -2.35
C GLY A 212 -4.46 24.00 -0.98
N PHE A 213 -3.11 24.13 -0.93
CA PHE A 213 -2.41 24.53 0.31
C PHE A 213 -2.43 26.03 0.55
N ILE A 214 -2.70 26.83 -0.48
CA ILE A 214 -2.82 28.29 -0.34
C ILE A 214 -4.28 28.65 -0.02
N LYS A 215 -4.54 29.02 1.22
CA LYS A 215 -5.88 29.25 1.82
C LYS A 215 -6.80 30.20 1.06
N SER A 216 -6.29 31.04 0.16
CA SER A 216 -7.08 32.06 -0.56
C SER A 216 -7.47 31.67 -1.97
N LYS A 217 -7.07 30.49 -2.47
CA LYS A 217 -7.30 30.08 -3.86
C LYS A 217 -7.99 28.73 -3.91
N HIS A 218 -9.16 28.71 -4.53
CA HIS A 218 -9.87 27.47 -4.86
C HIS A 218 -9.50 27.12 -6.30
N ALA A 219 -8.58 26.15 -6.44
CA ALA A 219 -8.16 25.69 -7.74
C ALA A 219 -9.24 24.80 -8.38
N PRO A 220 -9.60 25.01 -9.66
CA PRO A 220 -10.65 24.25 -10.33
C PRO A 220 -10.30 22.76 -10.34
N ALA A 221 -11.25 21.91 -10.02
CA ALA A 221 -11.05 20.48 -10.03
C ALA A 221 -12.29 19.71 -10.50
N ARG A 222 -12.04 18.67 -11.29
CA ARG A 222 -13.06 17.71 -11.70
C ARG A 222 -13.32 16.70 -10.57
N ARG A 223 -13.77 15.48 -10.91
CA ARG A 223 -14.03 14.43 -9.96
C ARG A 223 -12.80 14.10 -9.10
N PHE A 224 -11.60 14.17 -9.67
CA PHE A 224 -10.32 14.07 -8.97
C PHE A 224 -9.48 15.30 -9.28
N ASN A 225 -8.86 15.88 -8.26
CA ASN A 225 -7.88 16.93 -8.39
C ASN A 225 -6.49 16.35 -8.72
N ALA A 226 -5.54 17.19 -9.10
CA ALA A 226 -4.21 16.74 -9.51
C ALA A 226 -3.45 15.99 -8.40
N GLY A 227 -3.66 16.34 -7.14
CA GLY A 227 -3.07 15.61 -6.00
C GLY A 227 -3.64 14.19 -5.86
N GLU A 228 -4.95 14.03 -5.99
CA GLU A 228 -5.60 12.73 -5.99
C GLU A 228 -5.17 11.87 -7.20
N LYS A 229 -5.02 12.48 -8.39
CA LYS A 229 -4.49 11.81 -9.59
C LYS A 229 -3.04 11.37 -9.39
N LEU A 230 -2.20 12.18 -8.73
CA LEU A 230 -0.82 11.79 -8.39
C LEU A 230 -0.80 10.55 -7.48
N VAL A 231 -1.68 10.50 -6.47
CA VAL A 231 -1.83 9.32 -5.61
C VAL A 231 -2.31 8.11 -6.43
N PHE A 232 -3.29 8.29 -7.32
CA PHE A 232 -3.80 7.20 -8.15
C PHE A 232 -2.70 6.60 -9.03
N TRP A 233 -1.96 7.43 -9.79
CA TRP A 233 -0.91 6.96 -10.70
C TRP A 233 0.32 6.43 -9.93
N GLY A 234 0.66 7.06 -8.80
CA GLY A 234 1.71 6.57 -7.91
C GLY A 234 1.37 5.20 -7.30
N ALA A 235 0.15 5.03 -6.82
CA ALA A 235 -0.33 3.76 -6.27
C ALA A 235 -0.43 2.67 -7.35
N LEU A 236 -0.88 3.01 -8.55
CA LEU A 236 -0.91 2.07 -9.68
C LEU A 236 0.49 1.64 -10.09
N GLY A 237 1.41 2.58 -10.29
CA GLY A 237 2.78 2.28 -10.70
C GLY A 237 3.54 1.48 -9.65
N ALA A 238 3.54 1.95 -8.40
CA ALA A 238 4.16 1.25 -7.30
C ALA A 238 3.49 -0.11 -7.04
N GLY A 239 2.15 -0.16 -7.07
CA GLY A 239 1.37 -1.38 -6.87
C GLY A 239 1.68 -2.45 -7.92
N LEU A 240 1.81 -2.09 -9.19
CA LEU A 240 2.23 -3.02 -10.25
C LEU A 240 3.65 -3.53 -10.04
N LEU A 241 4.60 -2.65 -9.70
CA LEU A 241 5.99 -3.03 -9.48
C LEU A 241 6.14 -3.98 -8.28
N VAL A 242 5.48 -3.69 -7.14
CA VAL A 242 5.52 -4.60 -5.99
C VAL A 242 4.76 -5.89 -6.25
N ALA A 243 3.70 -5.88 -7.05
CA ALA A 243 2.97 -7.10 -7.42
C ALA A 243 3.83 -8.00 -8.30
N VAL A 244 4.41 -7.48 -9.39
CA VAL A 244 5.27 -8.25 -10.30
C VAL A 244 6.48 -8.81 -9.56
N SER A 245 7.23 -7.96 -8.85
CA SER A 245 8.40 -8.41 -8.08
C SER A 245 8.01 -9.36 -6.95
N GLY A 246 6.89 -9.11 -6.26
CA GLY A 246 6.38 -9.98 -5.20
C GLY A 246 5.98 -11.37 -5.70
N TYR A 247 5.34 -11.48 -6.87
CA TYR A 247 5.03 -12.80 -7.44
C TYR A 247 6.27 -13.54 -7.96
N LEU A 248 7.29 -12.84 -8.45
CA LEU A 248 8.60 -13.48 -8.72
C LEU A 248 9.19 -14.09 -7.43
N LEU A 249 9.05 -13.39 -6.29
CA LEU A 249 9.52 -13.87 -4.99
C LEU A 249 8.62 -14.98 -4.41
N LEU A 250 7.31 -14.92 -4.66
CA LEU A 250 6.35 -15.92 -4.19
C LEU A 250 6.48 -17.26 -4.95
N PHE A 251 6.82 -17.18 -6.24
CA PHE A 251 7.03 -18.33 -7.10
C PHE A 251 8.48 -18.36 -7.59
N PRO A 252 9.45 -18.71 -6.69
CA PRO A 252 10.87 -18.58 -6.99
C PRO A 252 11.29 -19.53 -8.13
N PHE A 253 12.19 -19.05 -8.98
CA PHE A 253 12.83 -19.78 -10.06
C PHE A 253 11.94 -20.24 -11.23
N TYR A 254 10.64 -19.89 -11.24
CA TYR A 254 9.77 -20.20 -12.40
C TYR A 254 10.12 -19.35 -13.62
N VAL A 255 10.51 -18.09 -13.40
CA VAL A 255 10.72 -17.11 -14.49
C VAL A 255 12.17 -16.64 -14.57
N THR A 256 12.90 -16.65 -13.45
CA THR A 256 14.25 -16.08 -13.37
C THR A 256 15.17 -16.94 -12.50
N ASP A 257 16.46 -16.64 -12.56
CA ASP A 257 17.53 -17.27 -11.78
C ASP A 257 17.79 -16.52 -10.44
N ILE A 258 18.87 -16.90 -9.74
CA ILE A 258 19.27 -16.28 -8.46
C ILE A 258 19.52 -14.77 -8.64
N ALA A 259 20.19 -14.36 -9.72
CA ALA A 259 20.46 -12.94 -9.96
C ALA A 259 19.18 -12.14 -10.16
N GLY A 260 18.23 -12.67 -10.95
CA GLY A 260 16.93 -12.06 -11.12
C GLY A 260 16.09 -12.04 -9.85
N MET A 261 16.18 -13.05 -8.98
CA MET A 261 15.53 -13.05 -7.67
C MET A 261 16.10 -11.95 -6.75
N GLN A 262 17.41 -11.71 -6.77
CA GLN A 262 18.04 -10.62 -6.03
C GLN A 262 17.55 -9.25 -6.53
N VAL A 263 17.46 -9.06 -7.86
CA VAL A 263 16.88 -7.84 -8.44
C VAL A 263 15.41 -7.67 -8.02
N ALA A 264 14.61 -8.74 -8.07
CA ALA A 264 13.22 -8.70 -7.63
C ALA A 264 13.08 -8.26 -6.16
N GLN A 265 13.95 -8.75 -5.27
CA GLN A 265 13.98 -8.33 -3.87
C GLN A 265 14.32 -6.84 -3.70
N VAL A 266 15.33 -6.33 -4.43
CA VAL A 266 15.71 -4.91 -4.40
C VAL A 266 14.55 -4.05 -4.88
N VAL A 267 13.96 -4.38 -6.03
CA VAL A 267 12.82 -3.63 -6.58
C VAL A 267 11.64 -3.67 -5.61
N HIS A 268 11.28 -4.86 -5.11
CA HIS A 268 10.16 -5.03 -4.19
C HIS A 268 10.33 -4.18 -2.93
N SER A 269 11.47 -4.28 -2.28
CA SER A 269 11.71 -3.60 -1.00
C SER A 269 11.82 -2.07 -1.15
N VAL A 270 12.52 -1.57 -2.16
CA VAL A 270 12.66 -0.12 -2.39
C VAL A 270 11.32 0.49 -2.76
N ILE A 271 10.61 -0.12 -3.71
CA ILE A 271 9.29 0.39 -4.12
C ILE A 271 8.28 0.27 -2.97
N ALA A 272 8.32 -0.80 -2.18
CA ALA A 272 7.43 -0.94 -1.02
C ALA A 272 7.63 0.18 0.01
N VAL A 273 8.88 0.55 0.34
CA VAL A 273 9.17 1.67 1.25
C VAL A 273 8.62 2.99 0.71
N LEU A 274 8.85 3.29 -0.57
CA LEU A 274 8.33 4.50 -1.22
C LEU A 274 6.80 4.50 -1.28
N PHE A 275 6.21 3.34 -1.53
CA PHE A 275 4.77 3.18 -1.58
C PHE A 275 4.13 3.36 -0.19
N VAL A 276 4.74 2.82 0.87
CA VAL A 276 4.31 3.09 2.26
C VAL A 276 4.35 4.59 2.54
N ALA A 277 5.42 5.29 2.16
CA ALA A 277 5.53 6.74 2.36
C ALA A 277 4.42 7.52 1.61
N LEU A 278 4.14 7.16 0.35
CA LEU A 278 3.05 7.74 -0.43
C LEU A 278 1.69 7.54 0.26
N ILE A 279 1.41 6.31 0.70
CA ILE A 279 0.13 5.98 1.34
C ILE A 279 -0.01 6.62 2.74
N LEU A 280 1.07 6.79 3.49
CA LEU A 280 1.04 7.58 4.73
C LEU A 280 0.57 9.00 4.47
N GLY A 281 1.07 9.65 3.41
CA GLY A 281 0.58 10.96 2.96
C GLY A 281 -0.89 10.95 2.57
N HIS A 282 -1.33 9.92 1.82
CA HIS A 282 -2.72 9.74 1.44
C HIS A 282 -3.64 9.55 2.66
N ILE A 283 -3.26 8.69 3.60
CA ILE A 283 -4.01 8.48 4.84
C ILE A 283 -4.09 9.79 5.64
N TYR A 284 -2.98 10.52 5.76
CA TYR A 284 -2.95 11.79 6.47
C TYR A 284 -3.95 12.80 5.88
N ILE A 285 -3.92 13.04 4.58
CA ILE A 285 -4.85 13.98 3.91
C ILE A 285 -6.29 13.49 4.03
N GLY A 286 -6.53 12.19 3.82
CA GLY A 286 -7.86 11.59 3.90
C GLY A 286 -8.47 11.55 5.32
N THR A 287 -7.68 11.80 6.38
CA THR A 287 -8.16 11.70 7.78
C THR A 287 -7.91 12.97 8.58
N LEU A 288 -6.65 13.23 8.91
CA LEU A 288 -6.25 14.34 9.80
C LEU A 288 -6.09 15.66 9.05
N GLY A 289 -5.51 15.63 7.86
CA GLY A 289 -5.06 16.81 7.13
C GLY A 289 -6.17 17.64 6.52
N MET A 290 -7.29 17.03 6.11
CA MET A 290 -8.40 17.74 5.47
C MET A 290 -9.75 17.42 6.13
N GLU A 291 -10.52 18.47 6.42
CA GLU A 291 -11.87 18.34 6.96
C GLU A 291 -12.83 17.77 5.91
N GLY A 292 -13.62 16.76 6.29
CA GLY A 292 -14.65 16.17 5.42
C GLY A 292 -14.14 15.14 4.40
N ALA A 293 -12.83 15.01 4.19
CA ALA A 293 -12.28 14.08 3.18
C ALA A 293 -12.60 12.61 3.49
N PHE A 294 -12.51 12.18 4.74
CA PHE A 294 -12.77 10.80 5.16
C PHE A 294 -14.19 10.34 4.83
N GLU A 295 -15.16 11.24 4.94
CA GLU A 295 -16.59 10.95 4.71
C GLU A 295 -16.82 10.42 3.29
N ALA A 296 -16.06 10.90 2.30
CA ALA A 296 -16.14 10.46 0.91
C ALA A 296 -16.01 8.94 0.76
N MET A 297 -15.03 8.32 1.40
CA MET A 297 -14.83 6.85 1.34
C MET A 297 -15.54 6.10 2.45
N TRP A 298 -15.94 6.76 3.55
CA TRP A 298 -16.66 6.11 4.65
C TRP A 298 -18.14 5.96 4.36
N THR A 299 -18.83 7.08 4.06
CA THR A 299 -20.27 7.09 3.77
C THR A 299 -20.58 7.11 2.27
N GLY A 300 -19.66 7.61 1.46
CA GLY A 300 -19.84 7.89 0.03
C GLY A 300 -20.31 9.30 -0.25
N GLU A 301 -20.62 10.07 0.80
CA GLU A 301 -21.18 11.42 0.69
C GLU A 301 -20.20 12.45 1.22
N VAL A 302 -20.21 13.63 0.62
CA VAL A 302 -19.42 14.79 1.06
C VAL A 302 -20.34 15.99 1.31
N ASP A 303 -19.88 16.93 2.14
CA ASP A 303 -20.59 18.19 2.35
C ASP A 303 -20.55 19.03 1.06
N TYR A 304 -21.64 19.75 0.76
CA TYR A 304 -21.77 20.57 -0.45
C TYR A 304 -20.68 21.66 -0.54
N ASN A 305 -20.40 22.36 0.57
CA ASN A 305 -19.35 23.37 0.61
C ASN A 305 -17.97 22.76 0.40
N TRP A 306 -17.70 21.58 0.98
CA TRP A 306 -16.48 20.83 0.71
C TRP A 306 -16.32 20.52 -0.78
N ALA A 307 -17.40 20.01 -1.42
CA ALA A 307 -17.39 19.69 -2.85
C ALA A 307 -17.17 20.96 -3.70
N LYS A 308 -17.76 22.07 -3.31
CA LYS A 308 -17.61 23.36 -4.02
C LYS A 308 -16.19 23.91 -3.89
N GLU A 309 -15.52 23.73 -2.75
CA GLU A 309 -14.16 24.23 -2.55
C GLU A 309 -13.08 23.37 -3.21
N HIS A 310 -13.29 22.05 -3.26
CA HIS A 310 -12.25 21.11 -3.70
C HIS A 310 -12.53 20.45 -5.04
N HIS A 311 -13.79 20.50 -5.55
CA HIS A 311 -14.24 19.83 -6.79
C HIS A 311 -15.38 20.58 -7.45
N ASP A 312 -15.20 21.88 -7.68
CA ASP A 312 -16.20 22.80 -8.21
C ASP A 312 -16.76 22.36 -9.55
N LEU A 313 -15.88 22.04 -10.52
CA LEU A 313 -16.29 21.61 -11.87
C LEU A 313 -17.09 20.30 -11.83
N TRP A 314 -16.71 19.37 -10.94
CA TRP A 314 -17.48 18.14 -10.76
C TRP A 314 -18.84 18.41 -10.13
N LEU A 315 -18.91 19.31 -9.13
CA LEU A 315 -20.17 19.64 -8.49
C LEU A 315 -21.14 20.30 -9.46
N ASP A 316 -20.66 21.23 -10.29
CA ASP A 316 -21.47 21.88 -11.33
C ASP A 316 -22.04 20.87 -12.33
N ASP A 317 -21.22 19.90 -12.77
CA ASP A 317 -21.69 18.78 -13.60
C ASP A 317 -22.77 17.95 -12.93
N GLN A 318 -22.68 17.69 -11.60
CA GLN A 318 -23.72 16.96 -10.87
C GLN A 318 -25.02 17.76 -10.76
N VAL A 319 -24.93 19.05 -10.46
CA VAL A 319 -26.09 19.94 -10.37
C VAL A 319 -26.78 20.03 -11.73
N ALA A 320 -26.05 20.22 -12.82
CA ALA A 320 -26.59 20.26 -14.16
C ALA A 320 -27.33 18.96 -14.54
N LYS A 321 -26.75 17.79 -14.23
CA LYS A 321 -27.40 16.48 -14.48
C LYS A 321 -28.70 16.31 -13.70
N HIS A 322 -28.75 16.77 -12.45
CA HIS A 322 -29.98 16.70 -11.65
C HIS A 322 -31.05 17.71 -12.14
N ALA A 323 -30.64 18.88 -12.62
CA ALA A 323 -31.54 19.87 -13.18
C ALA A 323 -32.16 19.44 -14.52
N ALA A 324 -31.42 18.67 -15.34
CA ALA A 324 -31.90 18.14 -16.61
C ALA A 324 -32.99 17.05 -16.46
N GLY A 325 -33.15 16.47 -15.27
CA GLY A 325 -34.13 15.40 -14.99
C GLY A 325 -33.86 14.11 -15.77
N PRO A 326 -34.55 13.03 -15.47
CA PRO A 326 -34.54 11.85 -16.33
C PRO A 326 -35.13 12.20 -17.70
N PRO A 327 -34.63 11.65 -18.83
CA PRO A 327 -35.20 11.89 -20.14
C PRO A 327 -36.71 11.62 -20.09
N ARG A 328 -37.52 12.65 -20.40
CA ARG A 328 -38.97 12.47 -20.57
C ARG A 328 -39.15 11.59 -21.81
N TYR A 329 -39.44 10.32 -21.61
CA TYR A 329 -39.98 9.51 -22.71
C TYR A 329 -41.25 10.22 -23.21
N PRO A 330 -41.38 10.46 -24.51
CA PRO A 330 -42.64 10.99 -25.05
C PRO A 330 -43.73 10.03 -24.57
N SER A 331 -44.74 10.56 -23.84
CA SER A 331 -45.96 9.82 -23.55
C SER A 331 -46.49 9.33 -24.85
N ALA A 332 -46.69 8.02 -24.99
CA ALA A 332 -47.44 7.47 -26.08
C ALA A 332 -48.81 8.15 -26.07
N THR A 333 -48.97 9.14 -26.95
CA THR A 333 -50.25 9.73 -27.24
C THR A 333 -51.16 8.60 -27.71
N ALA A 334 -52.25 8.44 -26.97
CA ALA A 334 -53.34 7.58 -27.29
C ALA A 334 -53.71 7.77 -28.77
N ALA A 335 -53.56 6.71 -29.55
CA ALA A 335 -54.20 6.59 -30.85
C ALA A 335 -55.63 6.17 -30.53
N GLU A 336 -56.56 7.11 -30.74
CA GLU A 336 -57.97 6.79 -30.99
C GLU A 336 -58.13 6.11 -32.36
#